data_0938660383863e499e379972365bcc5c
#
_entry.id   0938660383863e499e379972365bcc5c
#
_cell.length_a   1.000
_cell.length_b   1.000
_cell.length_c   1.000
_cell.angle_alpha   90.00
_cell.angle_beta   90.00
_cell.angle_gamma   90.00
#
_symmetry.space_group_name_H-M   'P 1'
#
loop_
_entity.id
_entity.type
_entity.pdbx_description
1 polymer ?
#
loop_
_entity_poly.entity_id
_entity_poly.type
_entity_poly.pdbx_seq_one_letter_code
_entity_poly.pdbx_strand_id
1 'polypeptide(L)'
;MTSGSPASFRRAAAVILVAGFALAQIQPARGEEEKKGFFSKIFGGGKSEEKPAEKPAEVKTESKPKSTTSNKSKSTASKPKSEPAKKPAPKPVVAEKKTQEKPKETPKATPKVETKPAPAPQTASVNNVKNEAKPSASNPWHVIDVGGRDYITLESIRNFYNPLFGFTGFREQGNHVWLMSNKLVIKASIGSQELLMNNMKFILSFPVISHGGRTLISRLDLVKLVDPILNPSHIQGAEYFDTVVVDAGHGGHDAGARGVYGYEKNFALKMAQHLRTALMARGFKVVLTRSTDSFISLSGRVSIANQIPNSIFISLHLNSGGSTASGIETWALTPQNAAATISRGGGYNASGTTGNKQDSANIALASAVQARVLSTVKVVDRGIKRAQWSVLTGIKKPGILFEGGFVTNAKECLLIASDSYQKTVAVAIADAVANYRKALEPAMVNRR
;
A
#
# COMPACT_ATOMS: atom_id res chain seq x y z
N MET A 1 -16.39 -29.76 -33.44
CA MET A 1 -16.27 -28.37 -33.00
C MET A 1 -17.01 -28.25 -31.68
N THR A 2 -16.30 -28.43 -30.57
CA THR A 2 -16.90 -28.37 -29.22
C THR A 2 -16.79 -26.92 -28.74
N SER A 3 -17.96 -26.28 -28.67
CA SER A 3 -18.11 -24.95 -28.09
C SER A 3 -17.76 -24.99 -26.58
N GLY A 4 -16.56 -24.51 -26.23
CA GLY A 4 -16.15 -24.35 -24.85
C GLY A 4 -17.04 -23.32 -24.18
N SER A 5 -17.75 -23.75 -23.14
CA SER A 5 -18.69 -22.94 -22.35
C SER A 5 -18.00 -21.70 -21.77
N PRO A 6 -18.57 -20.48 -21.83
CA PRO A 6 -18.02 -19.27 -21.23
C PRO A 6 -17.79 -19.34 -19.71
N ALA A 7 -18.34 -20.38 -19.05
CA ALA A 7 -18.15 -20.63 -17.62
C ALA A 7 -16.71 -21.10 -17.24
N SER A 8 -15.97 -21.72 -18.16
CA SER A 8 -14.61 -22.19 -17.89
C SER A 8 -13.59 -21.04 -17.85
N PHE A 9 -13.78 -20.01 -18.68
CA PHE A 9 -12.92 -18.83 -18.70
C PHE A 9 -13.08 -17.93 -17.46
N ARG A 10 -14.33 -17.83 -16.94
CA ARG A 10 -14.61 -17.06 -15.72
C ARG A 10 -13.93 -17.65 -14.47
N ARG A 11 -13.77 -18.98 -14.43
CA ARG A 11 -13.09 -19.69 -13.32
C ARG A 11 -11.59 -19.41 -13.24
N ALA A 12 -10.93 -19.20 -14.39
CA ALA A 12 -9.49 -18.96 -14.42
C ALA A 12 -9.07 -17.59 -13.89
N ALA A 13 -9.88 -16.54 -14.15
CA ALA A 13 -9.55 -15.17 -13.71
C ALA A 13 -9.72 -14.94 -12.20
N ALA A 14 -10.79 -15.48 -11.60
CA ALA A 14 -11.01 -15.43 -10.16
C ALA A 14 -9.88 -16.14 -9.39
N VAL A 15 -9.36 -17.25 -9.94
CA VAL A 15 -8.22 -17.98 -9.37
C VAL A 15 -6.93 -17.16 -9.38
N ILE A 16 -6.73 -16.24 -10.31
CA ILE A 16 -5.47 -15.49 -10.43
C ILE A 16 -5.33 -14.39 -9.35
N LEU A 17 -6.39 -13.67 -9.04
CA LEU A 17 -6.35 -12.69 -7.94
C LEU A 17 -6.28 -13.39 -6.57
N VAL A 18 -7.04 -14.46 -6.38
CA VAL A 18 -7.05 -15.23 -5.12
C VAL A 18 -5.87 -16.21 -5.01
N ALA A 19 -5.33 -16.76 -6.12
CA ALA A 19 -4.14 -17.61 -6.09
C ALA A 19 -2.88 -16.85 -5.70
N GLY A 20 -2.80 -15.54 -5.97
CA GLY A 20 -1.78 -14.68 -5.38
C GLY A 20 -1.81 -14.69 -3.84
N PHE A 21 -2.97 -15.00 -3.24
CA PHE A 21 -3.14 -15.19 -1.80
C PHE A 21 -2.79 -16.62 -1.32
N ALA A 22 -3.08 -17.63 -2.13
CA ALA A 22 -2.97 -19.03 -1.70
C ALA A 22 -1.52 -19.56 -1.67
N LEU A 23 -0.65 -19.10 -2.57
CA LEU A 23 0.75 -19.51 -2.61
C LEU A 23 1.59 -18.99 -1.44
N ALA A 24 1.07 -18.01 -0.67
CA ALA A 24 1.76 -17.49 0.52
C ALA A 24 1.46 -18.26 1.82
N GLN A 25 0.51 -19.21 1.83
CA GLN A 25 -0.10 -19.70 3.07
C GLN A 25 -0.15 -21.22 3.25
N ILE A 26 0.64 -22.01 2.51
CA ILE A 26 0.77 -23.43 2.86
C ILE A 26 1.95 -23.58 3.82
N GLN A 27 1.76 -23.21 5.08
CA GLN A 27 2.46 -23.83 6.21
C GLN A 27 1.53 -23.86 7.44
N PRO A 28 1.31 -25.04 8.06
CA PRO A 28 0.61 -25.13 9.33
C PRO A 28 1.43 -24.45 10.42
N ALA A 29 0.76 -23.83 11.39
CA ALA A 29 1.37 -23.25 12.57
C ALA A 29 2.24 -24.28 13.31
N ARG A 30 3.53 -24.24 13.08
CA ARG A 30 4.56 -24.86 13.91
C ARG A 30 5.37 -23.79 14.62
N GLY A 31 5.67 -24.06 15.88
CA GLY A 31 6.10 -23.20 16.94
C GLY A 31 7.17 -22.13 16.65
N GLU A 32 7.26 -21.23 17.58
CA GLU A 32 8.09 -20.00 17.56
C GLU A 32 9.61 -20.19 17.39
N GLU A 33 10.13 -21.39 17.38
CA GLU A 33 11.58 -21.65 17.27
C GLU A 33 12.15 -21.58 15.84
N GLU A 34 11.35 -21.82 14.79
CA GLU A 34 11.84 -21.71 13.41
C GLU A 34 11.99 -20.27 12.88
N LYS A 35 11.48 -19.28 13.61
CA LYS A 35 11.55 -17.86 13.20
C LYS A 35 12.97 -17.28 13.25
N LYS A 36 13.88 -17.86 14.03
CA LYS A 36 15.26 -17.36 14.16
C LYS A 36 16.18 -17.75 12.99
N GLY A 37 15.94 -18.87 12.34
CA GLY A 37 16.83 -19.40 11.29
C GLY A 37 16.70 -18.72 9.92
N PHE A 38 15.55 -18.13 9.59
CA PHE A 38 15.31 -17.54 8.29
C PHE A 38 15.86 -16.10 8.16
N PHE A 39 15.79 -15.31 9.23
CA PHE A 39 16.38 -13.97 9.24
C PHE A 39 17.92 -14.00 9.10
N SER A 40 18.59 -15.03 9.65
CA SER A 40 20.04 -15.15 9.53
C SER A 40 20.49 -15.50 8.10
N LYS A 41 19.67 -16.18 7.31
CA LYS A 41 19.99 -16.57 5.91
C LYS A 41 19.79 -15.44 4.89
N ILE A 42 18.94 -14.44 5.21
CA ILE A 42 18.70 -13.30 4.30
C ILE A 42 19.60 -12.11 4.66
N PHE A 43 19.99 -11.97 5.94
CA PHE A 43 20.75 -10.82 6.45
C PHE A 43 22.10 -11.19 7.07
N GLY A 44 22.44 -12.48 7.15
CA GLY A 44 23.73 -12.95 7.61
C GLY A 44 24.72 -13.00 6.45
N GLY A 45 25.61 -12.04 6.39
CA GLY A 45 26.89 -12.20 5.69
C GLY A 45 27.61 -13.42 6.26
N GLY A 46 28.16 -14.26 5.37
CA GLY A 46 28.75 -15.53 5.69
C GLY A 46 29.74 -15.46 6.85
N LYS A 47 29.46 -16.20 7.90
CA LYS A 47 30.49 -16.73 8.77
C LYS A 47 30.83 -18.12 8.27
N SER A 48 32.01 -18.23 7.68
CA SER A 48 32.69 -19.49 7.43
C SER A 48 32.80 -20.26 8.72
N GLU A 49 32.37 -21.55 8.69
CA GLU A 49 32.64 -22.51 9.74
C GLU A 49 34.15 -22.74 9.85
N GLU A 50 34.75 -22.34 10.95
CA GLU A 50 36.09 -22.72 11.34
C GLU A 50 36.05 -24.18 11.83
N LYS A 51 36.77 -25.05 11.12
CA LYS A 51 37.22 -26.33 11.64
C LYS A 51 38.44 -26.13 12.55
N PRO A 52 38.61 -26.91 13.61
CA PRO A 52 39.66 -26.70 14.60
C PRO A 52 41.06 -26.93 14.03
N ALA A 53 41.98 -26.09 14.51
CA ALA A 53 43.36 -25.97 14.14
C ALA A 53 44.19 -27.21 14.56
N GLU A 54 45.05 -27.70 13.68
CA GLU A 54 46.30 -28.36 14.00
C GLU A 54 47.45 -27.37 14.03
N LYS A 55 48.29 -27.47 15.06
CA LYS A 55 49.42 -26.59 15.42
C LYS A 55 50.71 -27.06 14.72
N PRO A 56 51.82 -26.34 14.80
CA PRO A 56 52.52 -25.72 13.70
C PRO A 56 53.93 -26.34 13.45
N ALA A 57 54.54 -26.01 12.35
CA ALA A 57 55.99 -26.18 12.17
C ALA A 57 56.62 -24.84 11.75
N GLU A 58 57.57 -24.38 12.57
CA GLU A 58 58.51 -23.30 12.34
C GLU A 58 59.45 -23.60 11.17
N VAL A 59 59.76 -22.60 10.31
CA VAL A 59 61.16 -22.44 9.77
C VAL A 59 61.37 -20.95 9.39
N LYS A 60 62.50 -20.50 9.84
CA LYS A 60 63.24 -19.26 9.90
C LYS A 60 63.49 -18.52 8.58
N THR A 61 63.44 -17.19 8.74
CA THR A 61 64.40 -16.13 8.34
C THR A 61 65.18 -16.24 7.00
N GLU A 62 65.16 -15.15 6.19
CA GLU A 62 66.28 -14.28 5.94
C GLU A 62 66.00 -13.24 4.83
N SER A 63 66.28 -12.03 5.16
CA SER A 63 67.13 -10.95 4.63
C SER A 63 66.75 -10.22 3.32
N LYS A 64 66.64 -8.90 3.51
CA LYS A 64 66.93 -7.82 2.56
C LYS A 64 68.41 -7.91 2.03
N PRO A 65 68.88 -7.22 0.98
CA PRO A 65 68.60 -5.80 0.67
C PRO A 65 68.82 -5.34 -0.82
N LYS A 66 68.66 -3.98 -1.00
CA LYS A 66 69.36 -3.00 -1.87
C LYS A 66 69.00 -2.91 -3.37
N SER A 67 68.43 -1.77 -3.73
CA SER A 67 69.03 -0.54 -4.30
C SER A 67 69.51 -0.63 -5.76
N THR A 68 69.10 0.25 -6.62
CA THR A 68 69.83 1.41 -7.14
C THR A 68 69.11 2.07 -8.31
N THR A 69 69.00 3.38 -8.20
CA THR A 69 69.40 4.48 -9.14
C THR A 69 68.75 4.56 -10.52
N SER A 70 68.11 5.63 -10.78
CA SER A 70 68.44 6.95 -11.32
C SER A 70 68.21 7.12 -12.81
N ASN A 71 67.51 8.17 -13.18
CA ASN A 71 67.89 9.34 -14.00
C ASN A 71 66.63 10.08 -14.44
N LYS A 72 66.39 11.30 -14.07
CA LYS A 72 66.84 12.63 -14.48
C LYS A 72 66.70 12.96 -15.97
N SER A 73 65.81 13.90 -16.25
CA SER A 73 65.98 15.13 -17.04
C SER A 73 64.63 15.91 -17.04
N LYS A 74 64.61 17.09 -16.44
CA LYS A 74 64.84 18.48 -16.92
C LYS A 74 64.00 18.79 -18.16
N SER A 75 63.21 19.80 -18.22
CA SER A 75 63.16 21.25 -17.92
C SER A 75 61.98 21.77 -18.74
N THR A 76 61.21 22.76 -18.47
CA THR A 76 61.58 24.16 -18.25
C THR A 76 60.34 24.95 -17.87
N ALA A 77 60.57 25.95 -17.08
CA ALA A 77 59.64 26.92 -16.53
C ALA A 77 59.16 27.95 -17.54
N SER A 78 58.00 28.54 -17.29
CA SER A 78 57.84 30.00 -17.33
C SER A 78 56.53 30.45 -16.64
N LYS A 79 56.73 31.28 -15.64
CA LYS A 79 55.86 32.30 -15.08
C LYS A 79 56.47 33.64 -15.55
N PRO A 80 55.88 34.83 -15.48
CA PRO A 80 54.73 35.34 -14.75
C PRO A 80 53.92 36.46 -15.46
N LYS A 81 52.89 37.03 -14.86
CA LYS A 81 52.61 38.46 -14.54
C LYS A 81 51.13 38.65 -14.17
N SER A 82 50.87 38.99 -12.96
CA SER A 82 50.62 40.29 -12.30
C SER A 82 49.27 40.95 -12.63
N GLU A 83 48.53 41.11 -11.53
CA GLU A 83 47.35 41.93 -11.22
C GLU A 83 47.33 43.34 -11.83
N PRO A 84 46.14 44.05 -11.80
CA PRO A 84 45.82 44.77 -10.58
C PRO A 84 44.31 44.85 -10.19
N ALA A 85 44.16 45.10 -8.92
CA ALA A 85 42.95 45.42 -8.14
C ALA A 85 42.14 46.61 -8.68
N LYS A 86 40.80 46.57 -8.47
CA LYS A 86 39.95 47.75 -8.37
C LYS A 86 38.96 47.65 -7.22
N LYS A 87 38.92 48.69 -6.44
CA LYS A 87 38.22 49.04 -5.22
C LYS A 87 36.71 49.32 -5.44
N PRO A 88 35.96 49.57 -4.36
CA PRO A 88 34.60 49.11 -4.13
C PRO A 88 33.51 50.16 -4.47
N ALA A 89 32.30 49.72 -4.70
CA ALA A 89 31.10 50.52 -4.92
C ALA A 89 30.39 50.93 -3.60
N PRO A 90 29.66 52.05 -3.57
CA PRO A 90 29.24 52.72 -2.36
C PRO A 90 27.91 52.19 -1.77
N LYS A 91 27.78 52.39 -0.45
CA LYS A 91 26.56 52.17 0.34
C LYS A 91 25.44 53.16 -0.02
N PRO A 92 24.18 52.79 -0.03
CA PRO A 92 23.10 53.74 -0.01
C PRO A 92 22.75 54.19 1.43
N VAL A 93 22.40 55.45 1.47
CA VAL A 93 22.09 56.28 2.62
C VAL A 93 20.79 55.84 3.32
N VAL A 94 20.85 55.89 4.62
CA VAL A 94 19.75 55.74 5.57
C VAL A 94 18.75 56.85 5.41
N ALA A 95 17.46 56.54 5.28
CA ALA A 95 16.36 57.44 5.53
C ALA A 95 15.59 56.94 6.74
N GLU A 96 15.68 57.70 7.83
CA GLU A 96 14.86 57.55 9.00
C GLU A 96 13.37 57.69 8.66
N LYS A 97 12.54 56.73 9.10
CA LYS A 97 11.13 56.92 9.29
C LYS A 97 10.68 56.38 10.64
N LYS A 98 10.13 57.32 11.38
CA LYS A 98 9.58 57.28 12.71
C LYS A 98 8.86 55.96 13.10
N THR A 99 9.26 55.47 14.26
CA THR A 99 8.60 54.51 15.13
C THR A 99 7.17 54.93 15.45
N GLN A 100 6.21 54.08 15.12
CA GLN A 100 4.94 54.00 15.84
C GLN A 100 4.89 52.67 16.54
N GLU A 101 4.87 52.71 17.85
CA GLU A 101 4.65 51.57 18.73
C GLU A 101 3.28 50.95 18.46
N LYS A 102 3.27 49.64 18.17
CA LYS A 102 2.07 48.83 18.18
C LYS A 102 2.05 48.01 19.49
N PRO A 103 0.90 47.94 20.18
CA PRO A 103 0.83 47.34 21.50
C PRO A 103 1.17 45.83 21.46
N LYS A 104 1.88 45.39 22.47
CA LYS A 104 2.19 44.02 22.80
C LYS A 104 0.91 43.21 22.99
N GLU A 105 0.55 42.37 22.02
CA GLU A 105 -0.45 41.32 22.22
C GLU A 105 0.19 40.19 23.03
N THR A 106 -0.33 39.98 24.20
CA THR A 106 -0.13 38.78 25.02
C THR A 106 -0.62 37.53 24.25
N PRO A 107 0.09 36.41 24.27
CA PRO A 107 -0.38 35.17 23.60
C PRO A 107 -1.67 34.71 24.29
N LYS A 108 -2.76 34.79 23.57
CA LYS A 108 -4.03 34.17 23.95
C LYS A 108 -3.83 32.68 23.95
N ALA A 109 -4.07 32.07 25.12
CA ALA A 109 -4.09 30.64 25.29
C ALA A 109 -5.00 29.98 24.23
N THR A 110 -4.45 29.04 23.49
CA THR A 110 -5.19 28.16 22.60
C THR A 110 -6.29 27.44 23.38
N PRO A 111 -7.55 27.47 22.92
CA PRO A 111 -8.58 26.69 23.58
C PRO A 111 -8.22 25.22 23.49
N LYS A 112 -8.14 24.58 24.64
CA LYS A 112 -8.07 23.14 24.78
C LYS A 112 -9.32 22.55 24.11
N VAL A 113 -9.15 22.01 22.91
CA VAL A 113 -10.20 21.23 22.26
C VAL A 113 -10.33 19.96 23.11
N GLU A 114 -11.31 19.91 23.96
CA GLU A 114 -11.80 18.67 24.53
C GLU A 114 -12.22 17.76 23.37
N THR A 115 -11.40 16.78 23.06
CA THR A 115 -11.78 15.70 22.19
C THR A 115 -12.82 14.87 22.93
N LYS A 116 -14.09 15.17 22.64
CA LYS A 116 -15.19 14.27 22.98
C LYS A 116 -14.81 12.86 22.46
N PRO A 117 -14.78 11.82 23.30
CA PRO A 117 -14.49 10.48 22.84
C PRO A 117 -15.48 10.16 21.71
N ALA A 118 -14.97 9.57 20.63
CA ALA A 118 -15.81 9.00 19.59
C ALA A 118 -16.87 8.12 20.28
N PRO A 119 -18.15 8.21 19.91
CA PRO A 119 -19.18 7.39 20.52
C PRO A 119 -18.74 5.94 20.38
N ALA A 120 -18.69 5.23 21.51
CA ALA A 120 -18.50 3.78 21.54
C ALA A 120 -19.46 3.17 20.52
N PRO A 121 -19.07 2.10 19.80
CA PRO A 121 -19.98 1.43 18.90
C PRO A 121 -21.21 1.07 19.71
N GLN A 122 -22.30 1.77 19.43
CA GLN A 122 -23.59 1.43 20.00
C GLN A 122 -23.86 0.00 19.58
N THR A 123 -23.93 -0.91 20.55
CA THR A 123 -24.60 -2.17 20.38
C THR A 123 -26.05 -1.79 20.05
N ALA A 124 -26.33 -1.68 18.76
CA ALA A 124 -27.67 -1.36 18.29
C ALA A 124 -28.58 -2.47 18.80
N SER A 125 -29.45 -2.13 19.73
CA SER A 125 -30.61 -2.94 20.08
C SER A 125 -31.47 -3.00 18.83
N VAL A 126 -31.40 -4.14 18.13
CA VAL A 126 -31.84 -4.26 16.74
C VAL A 126 -33.28 -4.75 16.72
N ASN A 127 -34.22 -3.85 17.01
CA ASN A 127 -35.65 -4.14 16.89
C ASN A 127 -36.34 -3.51 15.67
N ASN A 128 -35.59 -2.92 14.73
CA ASN A 128 -36.15 -2.28 13.53
C ASN A 128 -35.68 -2.96 12.24
N VAL A 129 -36.20 -4.14 11.94
CA VAL A 129 -36.17 -4.74 10.60
C VAL A 129 -37.34 -4.17 9.81
N LYS A 130 -37.07 -3.26 8.87
CA LYS A 130 -38.12 -2.68 8.03
C LYS A 130 -38.43 -3.53 6.81
N ASN A 131 -37.43 -4.19 6.23
CA ASN A 131 -37.60 -5.04 5.04
C ASN A 131 -36.63 -6.21 5.06
N GLU A 132 -37.16 -7.42 4.85
CA GLU A 132 -36.34 -8.63 4.61
C GLU A 132 -36.71 -9.18 3.22
N ALA A 133 -35.77 -9.14 2.28
CA ALA A 133 -35.92 -9.77 0.98
C ALA A 133 -35.20 -11.11 0.98
N LYS A 134 -35.97 -12.20 0.86
CA LYS A 134 -35.43 -13.57 0.77
C LYS A 134 -34.91 -13.89 -0.62
N PRO A 135 -33.93 -14.80 -0.76
CA PRO A 135 -33.45 -15.26 -2.03
C PRO A 135 -34.53 -15.79 -2.93
N SER A 136 -34.46 -15.48 -4.21
CA SER A 136 -35.34 -16.02 -5.27
C SER A 136 -34.50 -16.38 -6.50
N ALA A 137 -35.12 -16.99 -7.50
CA ALA A 137 -34.43 -17.29 -8.75
C ALA A 137 -33.88 -16.03 -9.46
N SER A 138 -34.52 -14.88 -9.29
CA SER A 138 -34.11 -13.60 -9.84
C SER A 138 -33.18 -12.80 -8.91
N ASN A 139 -33.14 -13.13 -7.61
CA ASN A 139 -32.27 -12.48 -6.62
C ASN A 139 -31.68 -13.49 -5.64
N PRO A 140 -30.43 -13.90 -5.81
CA PRO A 140 -29.79 -14.89 -4.96
C PRO A 140 -29.46 -14.38 -3.54
N TRP A 141 -29.70 -13.08 -3.26
CA TRP A 141 -29.29 -12.44 -2.05
C TRP A 141 -30.39 -12.41 -0.99
N HIS A 142 -30.07 -12.84 0.22
CA HIS A 142 -30.89 -12.60 1.40
C HIS A 142 -30.48 -11.24 1.98
N VAL A 143 -31.28 -10.23 1.74
CA VAL A 143 -31.04 -8.84 2.14
C VAL A 143 -31.90 -8.51 3.34
N ILE A 144 -31.30 -7.93 4.36
CA ILE A 144 -31.96 -7.52 5.61
C ILE A 144 -31.62 -6.06 5.86
N ASP A 145 -32.62 -5.19 5.95
CA ASP A 145 -32.43 -3.82 6.40
C ASP A 145 -32.24 -3.78 7.92
N VAL A 146 -31.11 -3.25 8.35
CA VAL A 146 -30.81 -3.05 9.77
C VAL A 146 -30.45 -1.60 10.00
N GLY A 147 -31.39 -0.86 10.59
CA GLY A 147 -31.19 0.55 10.91
C GLY A 147 -31.02 1.45 9.68
N GLY A 148 -31.73 1.15 8.58
CA GLY A 148 -31.68 1.88 7.33
C GLY A 148 -30.48 1.55 6.44
N ARG A 149 -29.85 0.39 6.68
CA ARG A 149 -28.74 -0.12 5.86
C ARG A 149 -28.99 -1.57 5.47
N ASP A 150 -28.80 -1.84 4.18
CA ASP A 150 -28.86 -3.18 3.63
C ASP A 150 -27.65 -4.02 4.07
N TYR A 151 -27.94 -5.18 4.64
CA TYR A 151 -26.97 -6.22 4.94
C TYR A 151 -27.29 -7.49 4.17
N ILE A 152 -26.27 -8.29 3.89
CA ILE A 152 -26.35 -9.56 3.18
C ILE A 152 -25.92 -10.67 4.14
N THR A 153 -26.67 -11.78 4.18
CA THR A 153 -26.28 -12.93 4.98
C THR A 153 -25.04 -13.63 4.44
N LEU A 154 -24.21 -14.13 5.32
CA LEU A 154 -22.98 -14.84 4.94
C LEU A 154 -23.30 -16.13 4.18
N GLU A 155 -24.47 -16.75 4.43
CA GLU A 155 -24.96 -17.88 3.67
C GLU A 155 -25.24 -17.51 2.20
N SER A 156 -25.86 -16.36 1.94
CA SER A 156 -26.07 -15.89 0.56
C SER A 156 -24.73 -15.68 -0.16
N ILE A 157 -23.74 -15.10 0.54
CA ILE A 157 -22.38 -14.93 0.01
C ILE A 157 -21.78 -16.30 -0.33
N ARG A 158 -21.85 -17.25 0.60
CA ARG A 158 -21.40 -18.63 0.37
C ARG A 158 -22.09 -19.24 -0.85
N ASN A 159 -23.40 -19.18 -0.92
CA ASN A 159 -24.17 -19.81 -2.01
C ASN A 159 -23.85 -19.20 -3.37
N PHE A 160 -23.75 -17.87 -3.45
CA PHE A 160 -23.47 -17.16 -4.69
C PHE A 160 -22.05 -17.48 -5.22
N TYR A 161 -21.03 -17.49 -4.34
CA TYR A 161 -19.65 -17.75 -4.76
C TYR A 161 -19.27 -19.24 -4.73
N ASN A 162 -20.17 -20.13 -4.28
CA ASN A 162 -19.89 -21.55 -4.22
C ASN A 162 -19.46 -22.18 -5.58
N PRO A 163 -20.07 -21.80 -6.72
CA PRO A 163 -19.62 -22.33 -8.03
C PRO A 163 -18.16 -21.96 -8.37
N LEU A 164 -17.63 -20.86 -7.84
CA LEU A 164 -16.25 -20.41 -8.07
C LEU A 164 -15.25 -21.06 -7.10
N PHE A 165 -15.63 -21.17 -5.82
CA PHE A 165 -14.69 -21.53 -4.75
C PHE A 165 -14.93 -22.91 -4.16
N GLY A 166 -16.14 -23.48 -4.27
CA GLY A 166 -16.48 -24.79 -3.69
C GLY A 166 -16.42 -24.76 -2.17
N PHE A 167 -17.13 -23.83 -1.52
CA PHE A 167 -17.16 -23.75 -0.07
C PHE A 167 -17.78 -25.01 0.54
N THR A 168 -16.98 -25.74 1.32
CA THR A 168 -17.36 -26.99 1.98
C THR A 168 -17.74 -26.80 3.44
N GLY A 169 -17.30 -25.67 4.05
CA GLY A 169 -17.48 -25.42 5.48
C GLY A 169 -17.98 -24.03 5.79
N PHE A 170 -18.88 -23.98 6.78
CA PHE A 170 -19.26 -22.79 7.53
C PHE A 170 -19.03 -23.13 8.99
N ARG A 171 -18.24 -22.32 9.69
CA ARG A 171 -17.92 -22.55 11.10
C ARG A 171 -18.13 -21.27 11.88
N GLU A 172 -18.77 -21.40 13.04
CA GLU A 172 -18.91 -20.34 14.03
C GLU A 172 -18.24 -20.77 15.34
N GLN A 173 -17.50 -19.86 15.96
CA GLN A 173 -16.88 -20.08 17.26
C GLN A 173 -16.76 -18.76 18.00
N GLY A 174 -17.57 -18.57 19.04
CA GLY A 174 -17.72 -17.28 19.71
C GLY A 174 -18.17 -16.21 18.72
N ASN A 175 -17.46 -15.08 18.66
CA ASN A 175 -17.74 -13.99 17.71
C ASN A 175 -17.11 -14.19 16.32
N HIS A 176 -16.42 -15.30 16.09
CA HIS A 176 -15.73 -15.55 14.83
C HIS A 176 -16.54 -16.46 13.93
N VAL A 177 -16.54 -16.14 12.64
CA VAL A 177 -17.24 -16.88 11.59
C VAL A 177 -16.29 -17.11 10.42
N TRP A 178 -16.32 -18.34 9.86
CA TRP A 178 -15.50 -18.72 8.72
C TRP A 178 -16.35 -19.29 7.60
N LEU A 179 -16.07 -18.87 6.36
CA LEU A 179 -16.38 -19.60 5.14
C LEU A 179 -15.09 -20.26 4.65
N MET A 180 -15.13 -21.54 4.38
CA MET A 180 -13.92 -22.32 4.09
C MET A 180 -14.06 -23.14 2.83
N SER A 181 -13.01 -23.08 2.00
CA SER A 181 -12.76 -24.00 0.90
C SER A 181 -11.25 -24.27 0.80
N ASN A 182 -10.86 -25.15 -0.12
CA ASN A 182 -9.43 -25.37 -0.42
C ASN A 182 -8.77 -24.18 -1.18
N LYS A 183 -9.56 -23.24 -1.68
CA LYS A 183 -9.09 -22.08 -2.46
C LYS A 183 -9.17 -20.78 -1.66
N LEU A 184 -10.14 -20.65 -0.80
CA LEU A 184 -10.45 -19.41 -0.10
C LEU A 184 -10.99 -19.68 1.30
N VAL A 185 -10.39 -19.00 2.26
CA VAL A 185 -10.91 -18.91 3.63
C VAL A 185 -11.26 -17.45 3.90
N ILE A 186 -12.53 -17.20 4.20
CA ILE A 186 -12.99 -15.89 4.70
C ILE A 186 -13.23 -16.02 6.19
N LYS A 187 -12.60 -15.16 6.99
CA LYS A 187 -12.86 -15.04 8.43
C LYS A 187 -13.39 -13.66 8.72
N ALA A 188 -14.50 -13.60 9.43
CA ALA A 188 -15.09 -12.37 9.95
C ALA A 188 -15.23 -12.46 11.47
N SER A 189 -15.38 -11.31 12.13
CA SER A 189 -15.69 -11.24 13.56
C SER A 189 -16.89 -10.33 13.77
N ILE A 190 -17.92 -10.83 14.44
CA ILE A 190 -19.12 -10.06 14.78
C ILE A 190 -18.70 -8.87 15.66
N GLY A 191 -19.22 -7.69 15.36
CA GLY A 191 -18.86 -6.42 16.00
C GLY A 191 -17.58 -5.78 15.45
N SER A 192 -16.86 -6.43 14.54
CA SER A 192 -15.59 -5.92 13.96
C SER A 192 -15.76 -5.51 12.51
N GLN A 193 -14.94 -4.53 12.09
CA GLN A 193 -14.74 -4.17 10.69
C GLN A 193 -13.64 -5.01 10.02
N GLU A 194 -12.93 -5.87 10.76
CA GLU A 194 -11.89 -6.71 10.17
C GLU A 194 -12.49 -7.92 9.45
N LEU A 195 -12.13 -8.04 8.17
CA LEU A 195 -12.38 -9.21 7.34
C LEU A 195 -11.04 -9.79 6.90
N LEU A 196 -10.82 -11.08 7.09
CA LEU A 196 -9.65 -11.75 6.54
C LEU A 196 -10.06 -12.61 5.34
N MET A 197 -9.36 -12.46 4.22
CA MET A 197 -9.46 -13.38 3.08
C MET A 197 -8.08 -14.02 2.87
N ASN A 198 -7.97 -15.33 3.08
CA ASN A 198 -6.69 -16.05 3.11
C ASN A 198 -5.65 -15.36 4.01
N ASN A 199 -6.06 -14.97 5.22
CA ASN A 199 -5.27 -14.25 6.23
C ASN A 199 -4.82 -12.83 5.85
N MET A 200 -5.12 -12.32 4.67
CA MET A 200 -4.92 -10.92 4.36
C MET A 200 -6.05 -10.08 4.92
N LYS A 201 -5.70 -8.98 5.58
CA LYS A 201 -6.63 -8.12 6.30
C LYS A 201 -7.27 -7.08 5.39
N PHE A 202 -8.59 -6.95 5.52
CA PHE A 202 -9.40 -5.89 4.93
C PHE A 202 -10.18 -5.18 6.03
N ILE A 203 -10.28 -3.86 5.95
CA ILE A 203 -11.09 -3.09 6.87
C ILE A 203 -12.39 -2.70 6.17
N LEU A 204 -13.50 -3.25 6.62
CA LEU A 204 -14.84 -2.97 6.11
C LEU A 204 -15.26 -1.52 6.42
N SER A 205 -16.23 -1.00 5.68
CA SER A 205 -16.87 0.29 5.99
C SER A 205 -17.75 0.20 7.23
N PHE A 206 -18.35 -0.97 7.44
CA PHE A 206 -19.29 -1.21 8.53
C PHE A 206 -18.95 -2.53 9.24
N PRO A 207 -19.20 -2.61 10.56
CA PRO A 207 -18.98 -3.85 11.29
C PRO A 207 -19.82 -5.01 10.73
N VAL A 208 -19.26 -6.19 10.80
CA VAL A 208 -20.02 -7.44 10.67
C VAL A 208 -20.97 -7.55 11.87
N ILE A 209 -22.22 -7.84 11.63
CA ILE A 209 -23.24 -7.92 12.68
C ILE A 209 -23.87 -9.29 12.74
N SER A 210 -24.52 -9.61 13.87
CA SER A 210 -25.42 -10.74 14.00
C SER A 210 -26.87 -10.23 14.12
N HIS A 211 -27.77 -10.80 13.34
CA HIS A 211 -29.20 -10.50 13.41
C HIS A 211 -30.04 -11.74 13.10
N GLY A 212 -31.00 -12.04 13.96
CA GLY A 212 -31.85 -13.23 13.82
C GLY A 212 -31.07 -14.55 13.77
N GLY A 213 -29.94 -14.65 14.51
CA GLY A 213 -29.07 -15.83 14.50
C GLY A 213 -28.22 -15.98 13.24
N ARG A 214 -28.17 -14.96 12.38
CA ARG A 214 -27.39 -14.95 11.13
C ARG A 214 -26.26 -13.93 11.18
N THR A 215 -25.15 -14.26 10.56
CA THR A 215 -24.03 -13.32 10.38
C THR A 215 -24.21 -12.53 9.08
N LEU A 216 -24.07 -11.21 9.18
CA LEU A 216 -24.38 -10.26 8.13
C LEU A 216 -23.19 -9.37 7.82
N ILE A 217 -22.93 -9.11 6.54
CA ILE A 217 -21.98 -8.11 6.02
C ILE A 217 -22.76 -7.04 5.28
N SER A 218 -22.34 -5.77 5.37
CA SER A 218 -23.03 -4.70 4.68
C SER A 218 -23.02 -4.94 3.16
N ARG A 219 -24.16 -4.68 2.49
CA ARG A 219 -24.26 -4.78 1.03
C ARG A 219 -23.24 -3.89 0.33
N LEU A 220 -22.95 -2.73 0.90
CA LEU A 220 -21.95 -1.82 0.36
C LEU A 220 -20.55 -2.48 0.37
N ASP A 221 -20.15 -3.11 1.46
CA ASP A 221 -18.87 -3.79 1.56
C ASP A 221 -18.80 -5.02 0.67
N LEU A 222 -19.92 -5.76 0.52
CA LEU A 222 -19.97 -6.84 -0.45
C LEU A 222 -19.67 -6.32 -1.88
N VAL A 223 -20.38 -5.30 -2.33
CA VAL A 223 -20.30 -4.79 -3.71
C VAL A 223 -19.00 -4.04 -3.97
N LYS A 224 -18.52 -3.25 -3.01
CA LYS A 224 -17.38 -2.33 -3.19
C LYS A 224 -16.05 -2.88 -2.70
N LEU A 225 -16.05 -4.04 -2.03
CA LEU A 225 -14.82 -4.65 -1.53
C LEU A 225 -14.74 -6.14 -1.86
N VAL A 226 -15.71 -6.94 -1.44
CA VAL A 226 -15.61 -8.41 -1.55
C VAL A 226 -15.74 -8.89 -2.99
N ASP A 227 -16.79 -8.46 -3.67
CA ASP A 227 -17.11 -8.92 -5.04
C ASP A 227 -16.01 -8.61 -6.08
N PRO A 228 -15.43 -7.40 -6.14
CA PRO A 228 -14.36 -7.11 -7.11
C PRO A 228 -13.10 -7.98 -6.92
N ILE A 229 -12.87 -8.48 -5.72
CA ILE A 229 -11.73 -9.35 -5.41
C ILE A 229 -12.04 -10.80 -5.75
N LEU A 230 -13.23 -11.28 -5.39
CA LEU A 230 -13.64 -12.66 -5.62
C LEU A 230 -14.03 -12.92 -7.07
N ASN A 231 -14.53 -11.91 -7.75
CA ASN A 231 -14.97 -12.02 -9.15
C ASN A 231 -14.49 -10.82 -9.99
N PRO A 232 -13.23 -10.81 -10.45
CA PRO A 232 -12.68 -9.71 -11.24
C PRO A 232 -13.44 -9.38 -12.52
N SER A 233 -14.25 -10.31 -13.05
CA SER A 233 -15.14 -10.04 -14.19
C SER A 233 -16.24 -9.02 -13.87
N HIS A 234 -16.52 -8.77 -12.60
CA HIS A 234 -17.49 -7.77 -12.13
C HIS A 234 -16.85 -6.38 -11.88
N ILE A 235 -15.54 -6.22 -12.09
CA ILE A 235 -14.89 -4.93 -11.92
C ILE A 235 -15.45 -3.96 -12.95
N GLN A 236 -16.21 -2.97 -12.46
CA GLN A 236 -16.78 -1.93 -13.31
C GLN A 236 -15.68 -0.98 -13.77
N GLY A 237 -15.75 -0.51 -15.02
CA GLY A 237 -14.74 0.41 -15.55
C GLY A 237 -13.36 -0.24 -15.77
N ALA A 238 -13.27 -1.59 -15.78
CA ALA A 238 -12.05 -2.27 -16.19
C ALA A 238 -11.68 -1.87 -17.61
N GLU A 239 -10.61 -1.10 -17.75
CA GLU A 239 -10.07 -0.63 -19.02
C GLU A 239 -8.67 -1.19 -19.21
N TYR A 240 -8.28 -1.35 -20.47
CA TYR A 240 -6.90 -1.70 -20.79
C TYR A 240 -5.97 -0.58 -20.34
N PHE A 241 -4.84 -0.96 -19.75
CA PHE A 241 -3.77 -0.02 -19.45
C PHE A 241 -2.40 -0.61 -19.81
N ASP A 242 -1.53 0.22 -20.32
CA ASP A 242 -0.13 -0.10 -20.62
C ASP A 242 0.84 0.82 -19.84
N THR A 243 0.31 1.80 -19.17
CA THR A 243 1.06 2.84 -18.49
C THR A 243 0.77 2.85 -16.99
N VAL A 244 1.79 3.05 -16.17
CA VAL A 244 1.67 3.24 -14.72
C VAL A 244 2.19 4.63 -14.36
N VAL A 245 1.33 5.46 -13.78
CA VAL A 245 1.75 6.71 -13.17
C VAL A 245 2.16 6.42 -11.73
N VAL A 246 3.43 6.56 -11.45
CA VAL A 246 4.00 6.36 -10.11
C VAL A 246 4.23 7.71 -9.47
N ASP A 247 3.56 7.94 -8.37
CA ASP A 247 3.66 9.16 -7.58
C ASP A 247 4.59 8.94 -6.40
N ALA A 248 5.71 9.63 -6.39
CA ALA A 248 6.61 9.67 -5.23
C ALA A 248 6.10 10.73 -4.25
N GLY A 249 5.56 10.31 -3.11
CA GLY A 249 5.01 11.20 -2.09
C GLY A 249 5.97 12.30 -1.66
N HIS A 250 5.45 13.46 -1.23
CA HIS A 250 6.24 14.61 -0.76
C HIS A 250 7.23 15.17 -1.80
N GLY A 251 8.27 15.88 -1.35
CA GLY A 251 9.34 16.41 -2.20
C GLY A 251 9.60 17.91 -1.99
N GLY A 252 10.81 18.37 -2.28
CA GLY A 252 11.23 19.74 -2.07
C GLY A 252 11.13 20.16 -0.60
N HIS A 253 10.37 21.21 -0.32
CA HIS A 253 10.12 21.71 1.04
C HIS A 253 9.22 20.79 1.88
N ASP A 254 8.41 19.96 1.25
CA ASP A 254 7.60 18.94 1.95
C ASP A 254 8.47 17.70 2.18
N ALA A 255 8.97 17.58 3.39
CA ALA A 255 9.87 16.48 3.77
C ALA A 255 9.11 15.15 4.02
N GLY A 256 7.80 15.19 4.27
CA GLY A 256 7.06 14.08 4.83
C GLY A 256 7.50 13.74 6.25
N ALA A 257 7.29 12.53 6.68
CA ALA A 257 7.71 12.07 7.99
C ALA A 257 9.24 11.94 8.10
N ARG A 258 9.75 12.17 9.32
CA ARG A 258 11.17 12.03 9.64
C ARG A 258 11.43 10.72 10.39
N GLY A 259 12.33 9.92 9.89
CA GLY A 259 12.90 8.76 10.58
C GLY A 259 14.35 8.98 10.97
N VAL A 260 14.93 8.03 11.72
CA VAL A 260 16.34 8.09 12.16
C VAL A 260 17.35 8.01 11.00
N TYR A 261 16.95 7.43 9.86
CA TYR A 261 17.81 7.25 8.68
C TYR A 261 17.46 8.18 7.52
N GLY A 262 16.53 9.11 7.69
CA GLY A 262 16.19 10.06 6.64
C GLY A 262 14.73 10.52 6.65
N TYR A 263 14.34 11.19 5.59
CA TYR A 263 13.01 11.73 5.38
C TYR A 263 12.22 10.86 4.41
N GLU A 264 10.92 10.78 4.62
CA GLU A 264 9.98 10.04 3.78
C GLU A 264 10.11 10.39 2.30
N LYS A 265 10.22 11.68 1.96
CA LYS A 265 10.38 12.14 0.57
C LYS A 265 11.51 11.44 -0.19
N ASN A 266 12.64 11.16 0.51
CA ASN A 266 13.81 10.55 -0.10
C ASN A 266 13.58 9.06 -0.34
N PHE A 267 12.97 8.38 0.61
CA PHE A 267 12.63 6.96 0.49
C PHE A 267 11.55 6.73 -0.57
N ALA A 268 10.51 7.56 -0.59
CA ALA A 268 9.44 7.51 -1.59
C ALA A 268 9.99 7.72 -3.01
N LEU A 269 10.90 8.68 -3.21
CA LEU A 269 11.54 8.92 -4.51
C LEU A 269 12.37 7.71 -4.96
N LYS A 270 13.19 7.17 -4.06
CA LYS A 270 14.04 6.02 -4.37
C LYS A 270 13.21 4.77 -4.68
N MET A 271 12.15 4.52 -3.90
CA MET A 271 11.21 3.43 -4.16
C MET A 271 10.50 3.60 -5.51
N ALA A 272 10.11 4.83 -5.87
CA ALA A 272 9.51 5.13 -7.17
C ALA A 272 10.48 4.86 -8.34
N GLN A 273 11.75 5.16 -8.19
CA GLN A 273 12.78 4.87 -9.19
C GLN A 273 12.98 3.36 -9.37
N HIS A 274 13.02 2.57 -8.28
CA HIS A 274 13.06 1.12 -8.34
C HIS A 274 11.79 0.54 -8.99
N LEU A 275 10.62 1.07 -8.62
CA LEU A 275 9.35 0.63 -9.19
C LEU A 275 9.26 0.93 -10.69
N ARG A 276 9.73 2.11 -11.14
CA ARG A 276 9.85 2.42 -12.55
C ARG A 276 10.67 1.36 -13.29
N THR A 277 11.86 1.03 -12.80
CA THR A 277 12.73 0.02 -13.41
C THR A 277 12.05 -1.34 -13.48
N ALA A 278 11.41 -1.77 -12.38
CA ALA A 278 10.73 -3.05 -12.30
C ALA A 278 9.51 -3.15 -13.22
N LEU A 279 8.73 -2.07 -13.37
CA LEU A 279 7.58 -2.00 -14.27
C LEU A 279 8.01 -1.99 -15.74
N MET A 280 9.04 -1.22 -16.09
CA MET A 280 9.59 -1.19 -17.46
C MET A 280 10.11 -2.57 -17.90
N ALA A 281 10.74 -3.31 -16.98
CA ALA A 281 11.16 -4.70 -17.23
C ALA A 281 9.99 -5.67 -17.50
N ARG A 282 8.75 -5.28 -17.15
CA ARG A 282 7.50 -6.02 -17.43
C ARG A 282 6.69 -5.47 -18.60
N GLY A 283 7.30 -4.57 -19.38
CA GLY A 283 6.71 -3.99 -20.59
C GLY A 283 5.69 -2.86 -20.33
N PHE A 284 5.69 -2.25 -19.14
CA PHE A 284 4.87 -1.07 -18.89
C PHE A 284 5.61 0.22 -19.25
N LYS A 285 4.88 1.18 -19.78
CA LYS A 285 5.29 2.57 -19.79
C LYS A 285 5.15 3.14 -18.38
N VAL A 286 6.06 4.02 -17.97
CA VAL A 286 6.04 4.59 -16.62
C VAL A 286 6.22 6.09 -16.67
N VAL A 287 5.33 6.80 -16.00
CA VAL A 287 5.43 8.25 -15.76
C VAL A 287 5.60 8.47 -14.27
N LEU A 288 6.67 9.17 -13.86
CA LEU A 288 6.86 9.61 -12.49
C LEU A 288 6.26 11.01 -12.32
N THR A 289 5.53 11.27 -11.24
CA THR A 289 5.07 12.64 -10.91
C THR A 289 6.24 13.57 -10.62
N ARG A 290 7.29 13.04 -10.00
CA ARG A 290 8.60 13.69 -9.85
C ARG A 290 9.73 12.67 -9.98
N SER A 291 10.84 13.08 -10.58
CA SER A 291 12.06 12.27 -10.74
C SER A 291 13.25 12.78 -9.91
N THR A 292 13.08 13.94 -9.28
CA THR A 292 14.05 14.62 -8.42
C THR A 292 13.40 15.01 -7.09
N ASP A 293 14.16 15.62 -6.18
CA ASP A 293 13.63 16.19 -4.93
C ASP A 293 12.93 17.53 -5.20
N SER A 294 11.79 17.48 -5.89
CA SER A 294 10.95 18.63 -6.20
C SER A 294 9.59 18.49 -5.56
N PHE A 295 8.99 19.61 -5.14
CA PHE A 295 7.63 19.64 -4.63
C PHE A 295 6.61 19.65 -5.77
N ILE A 296 5.64 18.74 -5.70
CA ILE A 296 4.45 18.72 -6.57
C ILE A 296 3.23 18.81 -5.68
N SER A 297 2.37 19.78 -5.92
CA SER A 297 1.12 19.93 -5.17
C SER A 297 0.20 18.72 -5.37
N LEU A 298 -0.70 18.44 -4.41
CA LEU A 298 -1.64 17.32 -4.49
C LEU A 298 -2.49 17.39 -5.78
N SER A 299 -2.98 18.60 -6.12
CA SER A 299 -3.70 18.82 -7.38
C SER A 299 -2.82 18.65 -8.63
N GLY A 300 -1.55 19.02 -8.54
CA GLY A 300 -0.56 18.80 -9.61
C GLY A 300 -0.35 17.32 -9.90
N ARG A 301 -0.22 16.48 -8.85
CA ARG A 301 -0.10 15.02 -8.99
C ARG A 301 -1.33 14.42 -9.69
N VAL A 302 -2.52 14.84 -9.28
CA VAL A 302 -3.80 14.44 -9.91
C VAL A 302 -3.85 14.89 -11.37
N SER A 303 -3.46 16.13 -11.66
CA SER A 303 -3.43 16.66 -13.02
C SER A 303 -2.50 15.87 -13.94
N ILE A 304 -1.24 15.63 -13.49
CA ILE A 304 -0.27 14.80 -14.23
C ILE A 304 -0.89 13.43 -14.52
N ALA A 305 -1.40 12.74 -13.51
CA ALA A 305 -1.97 11.42 -13.69
C ALA A 305 -3.15 11.41 -14.66
N ASN A 306 -4.06 12.38 -14.56
CA ASN A 306 -5.26 12.42 -15.39
C ASN A 306 -4.98 12.72 -16.88
N GLN A 307 -3.83 13.32 -17.21
CA GLN A 307 -3.41 13.58 -18.59
C GLN A 307 -2.86 12.33 -19.30
N ILE A 308 -2.46 11.29 -18.54
CA ILE A 308 -1.88 10.08 -19.12
C ILE A 308 -3.00 9.09 -19.47
N PRO A 309 -3.28 8.82 -20.77
CA PRO A 309 -4.29 7.85 -21.14
C PRO A 309 -3.85 6.42 -20.81
N ASN A 310 -4.79 5.48 -20.79
CA ASN A 310 -4.56 4.04 -20.63
C ASN A 310 -3.62 3.73 -19.44
N SER A 311 -3.87 4.34 -18.28
CA SER A 311 -2.97 4.24 -17.14
C SER A 311 -3.70 3.94 -15.83
N ILE A 312 -2.92 3.45 -14.86
CA ILE A 312 -3.27 3.36 -13.44
C ILE A 312 -2.37 4.29 -12.63
N PHE A 313 -2.77 4.60 -11.40
CA PHE A 313 -2.04 5.49 -10.49
C PHE A 313 -1.62 4.77 -9.21
N ILE A 314 -0.35 4.88 -8.83
CA ILE A 314 0.18 4.32 -7.59
C ILE A 314 0.99 5.41 -6.88
N SER A 315 0.47 5.88 -5.74
CA SER A 315 1.18 6.81 -4.86
C SER A 315 1.97 6.02 -3.82
N LEU A 316 3.25 6.34 -3.65
CA LEU A 316 4.17 5.68 -2.73
C LEU A 316 4.50 6.59 -1.55
N HIS A 317 4.24 6.09 -0.37
CA HIS A 317 4.45 6.74 0.91
C HIS A 317 5.10 5.81 1.94
N LEU A 318 5.58 6.37 3.02
CA LEU A 318 6.07 5.68 4.20
C LEU A 318 5.37 6.29 5.42
N ASN A 319 4.73 5.46 6.18
CA ASN A 319 3.86 5.84 7.28
C ASN A 319 4.61 6.45 8.46
N SER A 320 3.88 7.15 9.31
CA SER A 320 4.36 7.64 10.60
C SER A 320 3.38 7.33 11.71
N GLY A 321 3.90 7.10 12.92
CA GLY A 321 3.10 6.76 14.09
C GLY A 321 3.95 6.69 15.35
N GLY A 322 3.45 6.01 16.38
CA GLY A 322 4.27 5.71 17.56
C GLY A 322 5.51 4.89 17.20
N SER A 323 6.54 4.94 18.03
CA SER A 323 7.84 4.28 17.79
C SER A 323 7.77 2.76 17.65
N THR A 324 6.67 2.14 18.08
CA THR A 324 6.39 0.70 17.96
C THR A 324 5.46 0.35 16.80
N ALA A 325 4.87 1.36 16.13
CA ALA A 325 4.02 1.12 14.97
C ALA A 325 4.85 0.50 13.83
N SER A 326 4.30 -0.52 13.18
CA SER A 326 5.01 -1.27 12.14
C SER A 326 4.06 -1.88 11.11
N GLY A 327 4.59 -2.21 9.94
CA GLY A 327 3.89 -2.94 8.89
C GLY A 327 3.46 -2.08 7.70
N ILE A 328 2.94 -2.74 6.69
CA ILE A 328 2.48 -2.12 5.45
C ILE A 328 0.96 -2.03 5.39
N GLU A 329 0.46 -1.04 4.69
CA GLU A 329 -0.96 -0.88 4.40
C GLU A 329 -1.18 -0.29 3.01
N THR A 330 -2.28 -0.65 2.38
CA THR A 330 -2.66 -0.09 1.07
C THR A 330 -4.01 0.61 1.20
N TRP A 331 -4.07 1.80 0.65
CA TRP A 331 -5.25 2.66 0.70
C TRP A 331 -5.95 2.71 -0.64
N ALA A 332 -7.24 2.39 -0.63
CA ALA A 332 -8.17 2.71 -1.71
C ALA A 332 -9.04 3.92 -1.32
N LEU A 333 -9.72 4.52 -2.30
CA LEU A 333 -10.66 5.59 -2.03
C LEU A 333 -11.87 5.08 -1.22
N THR A 334 -12.33 5.88 -0.26
CA THR A 334 -13.59 5.62 0.46
C THR A 334 -14.76 5.66 -0.53
N PRO A 335 -15.57 4.60 -0.64
CA PRO A 335 -16.75 4.60 -1.50
C PRO A 335 -17.76 5.66 -1.10
N GLN A 336 -18.61 6.08 -2.04
CA GLN A 336 -19.78 6.87 -1.69
C GLN A 336 -20.66 6.12 -0.69
N ASN A 337 -21.26 6.83 0.23
CA ASN A 337 -22.10 6.30 1.34
C ASN A 337 -21.33 5.43 2.34
N ALA A 338 -20.04 5.64 2.46
CA ALA A 338 -19.21 5.01 3.48
C ALA A 338 -18.39 6.04 4.27
N ALA A 339 -18.01 5.71 5.48
CA ALA A 339 -17.00 6.44 6.23
C ALA A 339 -15.60 5.94 5.85
N ALA A 340 -14.60 6.81 5.98
CA ALA A 340 -13.21 6.39 5.97
C ALA A 340 -12.94 5.39 7.11
N THR A 341 -12.03 4.46 6.87
CA THR A 341 -11.71 3.41 7.86
C THR A 341 -10.83 3.89 9.00
N ILE A 342 -10.41 5.16 8.96
CA ILE A 342 -9.72 5.86 10.05
C ILE A 342 -10.23 7.30 10.17
N SER A 343 -10.16 7.86 11.37
CA SER A 343 -10.65 9.22 11.67
C SER A 343 -9.98 10.33 10.85
N ARG A 344 -8.71 10.17 10.49
CA ARG A 344 -7.95 11.12 9.65
C ARG A 344 -8.23 10.97 8.15
N GLY A 345 -9.02 9.97 7.75
CA GLY A 345 -9.24 9.60 6.35
C GLY A 345 -10.36 10.36 5.63
N GLY A 346 -10.86 11.48 6.16
CA GLY A 346 -11.85 12.35 5.48
C GLY A 346 -13.31 12.13 5.86
N GLY A 347 -13.61 11.36 6.91
CA GLY A 347 -14.99 11.21 7.41
C GLY A 347 -15.91 10.41 6.48
N TYR A 348 -17.20 10.76 6.48
CA TYR A 348 -18.24 10.12 5.68
C TYR A 348 -18.32 10.72 4.27
N ASN A 349 -18.30 9.87 3.25
CA ASN A 349 -18.33 10.29 1.85
C ASN A 349 -19.77 10.28 1.29
N ALA A 350 -20.56 11.29 1.64
CA ALA A 350 -21.96 11.36 1.23
C ALA A 350 -22.14 11.56 -0.28
N SER A 351 -21.38 12.48 -0.87
CA SER A 351 -21.57 12.94 -2.26
C SER A 351 -20.80 12.11 -3.28
N GLY A 352 -19.84 11.32 -2.84
CA GLY A 352 -18.86 10.71 -3.75
C GLY A 352 -17.88 11.74 -4.32
N THR A 353 -16.90 11.24 -5.05
CA THR A 353 -15.85 12.03 -5.72
C THR A 353 -15.59 11.46 -7.11
N THR A 354 -14.79 12.14 -7.91
CA THR A 354 -14.43 11.67 -9.27
C THR A 354 -13.82 10.27 -9.24
N GLY A 355 -12.97 9.97 -8.25
CA GLY A 355 -12.30 8.68 -8.11
C GLY A 355 -13.23 7.51 -7.78
N ASN A 356 -14.46 7.76 -7.30
CA ASN A 356 -15.42 6.70 -6.95
C ASN A 356 -15.98 5.95 -8.18
N LYS A 357 -15.80 6.48 -9.38
CA LYS A 357 -16.09 5.72 -10.62
C LYS A 357 -15.20 4.49 -10.75
N GLN A 358 -14.09 4.43 -10.03
CA GLN A 358 -13.10 3.36 -10.06
C GLN A 358 -13.09 2.49 -8.78
N ASP A 359 -14.10 2.57 -7.90
CA ASP A 359 -14.10 1.90 -6.59
C ASP A 359 -13.72 0.42 -6.66
N SER A 360 -14.35 -0.35 -7.57
CA SER A 360 -14.07 -1.79 -7.74
C SER A 360 -12.67 -2.06 -8.30
N ALA A 361 -12.20 -1.21 -9.21
CA ALA A 361 -10.85 -1.31 -9.76
C ALA A 361 -9.78 -0.88 -8.74
N ASN A 362 -10.05 0.16 -7.94
CA ASN A 362 -9.18 0.61 -6.87
C ASN A 362 -8.94 -0.49 -5.83
N ILE A 363 -10.02 -1.13 -5.37
CA ILE A 363 -9.91 -2.17 -4.33
C ILE A 363 -9.23 -3.44 -4.86
N ALA A 364 -9.47 -3.81 -6.11
CA ALA A 364 -8.81 -4.94 -6.74
C ALA A 364 -7.31 -4.70 -6.93
N LEU A 365 -6.90 -3.50 -7.36
CA LEU A 365 -5.50 -3.10 -7.46
C LEU A 365 -4.83 -3.08 -6.08
N ALA A 366 -5.49 -2.49 -5.07
CA ALA A 366 -4.99 -2.47 -3.69
C ALA A 366 -4.76 -3.89 -3.16
N SER A 367 -5.70 -4.80 -3.44
CA SER A 367 -5.62 -6.20 -3.02
C SER A 367 -4.46 -6.93 -3.68
N ALA A 368 -4.26 -6.74 -4.98
CA ALA A 368 -3.14 -7.34 -5.70
C ALA A 368 -1.80 -6.86 -5.14
N VAL A 369 -1.66 -5.55 -4.88
CA VAL A 369 -0.41 -4.96 -4.34
C VAL A 369 -0.15 -5.44 -2.92
N GLN A 370 -1.12 -5.32 -2.01
CA GLN A 370 -0.97 -5.75 -0.61
C GLN A 370 -0.58 -7.22 -0.52
N ALA A 371 -1.31 -8.09 -1.23
CA ALA A 371 -1.06 -9.52 -1.23
C ALA A 371 0.35 -9.87 -1.73
N ARG A 372 0.76 -9.29 -2.85
CA ARG A 372 2.05 -9.61 -3.44
C ARG A 372 3.21 -9.12 -2.59
N VAL A 373 3.10 -7.93 -2.01
CA VAL A 373 4.15 -7.41 -1.10
C VAL A 373 4.23 -8.28 0.16
N LEU A 374 3.10 -8.62 0.80
CA LEU A 374 3.08 -9.51 1.99
C LEU A 374 3.66 -10.90 1.71
N SER A 375 3.45 -11.44 0.51
CA SER A 375 4.03 -12.72 0.11
C SER A 375 5.54 -12.66 -0.11
N THR A 376 6.09 -11.46 -0.33
CA THR A 376 7.50 -11.26 -0.69
C THR A 376 8.34 -10.81 0.50
N VAL A 377 7.79 -9.94 1.37
CA VAL A 377 8.47 -9.43 2.56
C VAL A 377 7.71 -9.81 3.83
N LYS A 378 8.46 -10.20 4.89
CA LYS A 378 7.89 -10.58 6.19
C LYS A 378 7.68 -9.34 7.04
N VAL A 379 6.54 -8.69 6.87
CA VAL A 379 6.14 -7.50 7.61
C VAL A 379 4.73 -7.67 8.18
N VAL A 380 4.34 -6.82 9.11
CA VAL A 380 2.98 -6.83 9.67
C VAL A 380 2.00 -6.41 8.60
N ASP A 381 0.92 -7.18 8.42
CA ASP A 381 -0.23 -6.80 7.60
C ASP A 381 -1.14 -5.85 8.39
N ARG A 382 -1.16 -4.58 8.00
CA ARG A 382 -2.07 -3.57 8.56
C ARG A 382 -3.39 -3.49 7.79
N GLY A 383 -3.49 -4.22 6.69
CA GLY A 383 -4.68 -4.37 5.89
C GLY A 383 -4.86 -3.35 4.79
N ILE A 384 -5.89 -3.61 4.00
CA ILE A 384 -6.40 -2.67 3.00
C ILE A 384 -7.43 -1.79 3.67
N LYS A 385 -7.23 -0.48 3.54
CA LYS A 385 -8.01 0.58 4.18
C LYS A 385 -8.59 1.52 3.15
N ARG A 386 -9.50 2.38 3.60
CA ARG A 386 -10.16 3.36 2.72
C ARG A 386 -10.16 4.74 3.34
N ALA A 387 -9.77 5.73 2.54
CA ALA A 387 -9.72 7.12 2.95
C ALA A 387 -9.99 8.05 1.76
N GLN A 388 -10.34 9.29 2.04
CA GLN A 388 -10.53 10.34 1.04
C GLN A 388 -9.23 11.15 0.85
N TRP A 389 -8.11 10.43 0.58
CA TRP A 389 -6.85 11.11 0.29
C TRP A 389 -6.97 11.97 -0.95
N SER A 390 -6.51 13.22 -0.88
CA SER A 390 -6.67 14.20 -1.97
C SER A 390 -6.11 13.71 -3.30
N VAL A 391 -5.05 12.93 -3.30
CA VAL A 391 -4.48 12.34 -4.51
C VAL A 391 -5.35 11.23 -5.11
N LEU A 392 -6.31 10.67 -4.36
CA LEU A 392 -7.22 9.63 -4.86
C LEU A 392 -8.60 10.18 -5.24
N THR A 393 -9.07 11.25 -4.57
CA THR A 393 -10.41 11.79 -4.82
C THR A 393 -10.61 12.33 -6.22
N GLY A 394 -9.56 12.92 -6.81
CA GLY A 394 -9.60 13.53 -8.14
C GLY A 394 -9.15 12.62 -9.30
N ILE A 395 -8.66 11.41 -9.03
CA ILE A 395 -8.12 10.50 -10.06
C ILE A 395 -9.26 9.89 -10.87
N LYS A 396 -9.14 9.96 -12.21
CA LYS A 396 -10.13 9.44 -13.17
C LYS A 396 -9.88 7.99 -13.59
N LYS A 397 -8.88 7.33 -13.03
CA LYS A 397 -8.40 5.98 -13.35
C LYS A 397 -8.21 5.15 -12.09
N PRO A 398 -8.02 3.83 -12.18
CA PRO A 398 -7.71 3.03 -10.99
C PRO A 398 -6.49 3.59 -10.25
N GLY A 399 -6.64 3.83 -8.95
CA GLY A 399 -5.58 4.45 -8.17
C GLY A 399 -5.55 3.98 -6.71
N ILE A 400 -4.35 3.87 -6.17
CA ILE A 400 -4.08 3.48 -4.78
C ILE A 400 -2.96 4.33 -4.18
N LEU A 401 -2.89 4.33 -2.84
CA LEU A 401 -1.76 4.82 -2.09
C LEU A 401 -1.20 3.66 -1.25
N PHE A 402 0.09 3.40 -1.39
CA PHE A 402 0.80 2.33 -0.68
C PHE A 402 1.72 2.93 0.37
N GLU A 403 1.59 2.44 1.61
CA GLU A 403 2.44 2.78 2.75
C GLU A 403 3.42 1.63 3.00
N GLY A 404 4.67 1.85 2.66
CA GLY A 404 5.72 0.82 2.63
C GLY A 404 6.40 0.54 3.98
N GLY A 405 5.79 0.93 5.10
CA GLY A 405 6.33 0.78 6.47
C GLY A 405 6.38 2.10 7.22
N PHE A 406 6.79 2.08 8.48
CA PHE A 406 6.82 3.24 9.38
C PHE A 406 8.23 3.81 9.54
N VAL A 407 8.47 5.01 9.02
CA VAL A 407 9.79 5.67 9.18
C VAL A 407 10.08 6.08 10.63
N THR A 408 9.05 6.24 11.45
CA THR A 408 9.17 6.57 12.88
C THR A 408 9.54 5.38 13.76
N ASN A 409 9.44 4.15 13.26
CA ASN A 409 9.95 2.95 13.91
C ASN A 409 11.39 2.73 13.46
N ALA A 410 12.35 2.77 14.40
CA ALA A 410 13.77 2.69 14.07
C ALA A 410 14.16 1.41 13.34
N LYS A 411 13.54 0.26 13.68
CA LYS A 411 13.80 -1.03 13.01
C LYS A 411 13.26 -1.05 11.58
N GLU A 412 12.05 -0.55 11.36
CA GLU A 412 11.48 -0.46 10.01
C GLU A 412 12.18 0.62 9.18
N CYS A 413 12.54 1.75 9.79
CA CYS A 413 13.28 2.80 9.10
C CYS A 413 14.64 2.28 8.58
N LEU A 414 15.31 1.41 9.32
CA LEU A 414 16.53 0.74 8.86
C LEU A 414 16.26 -0.14 7.61
N LEU A 415 15.17 -0.91 7.61
CA LEU A 415 14.76 -1.70 6.44
C LEU A 415 14.41 -0.78 5.26
N ILE A 416 13.58 0.24 5.51
CA ILE A 416 13.14 1.22 4.51
C ILE A 416 14.35 1.93 3.88
N ALA A 417 15.38 2.25 4.65
CA ALA A 417 16.61 2.87 4.16
C ALA A 417 17.46 1.92 3.30
N SER A 418 17.26 0.60 3.40
CA SER A 418 17.99 -0.41 2.64
C SER A 418 17.56 -0.43 1.17
N ASP A 419 18.52 -0.31 0.26
CA ASP A 419 18.30 -0.42 -1.19
C ASP A 419 17.67 -1.77 -1.58
N SER A 420 18.12 -2.84 -0.95
CA SER A 420 17.62 -4.20 -1.19
C SER A 420 16.13 -4.32 -0.82
N TYR A 421 15.71 -3.78 0.32
CA TYR A 421 14.31 -3.80 0.72
C TYR A 421 13.42 -3.00 -0.23
N GLN A 422 13.82 -1.76 -0.56
CA GLN A 422 13.07 -0.91 -1.49
C GLN A 422 12.93 -1.55 -2.86
N LYS A 423 14.01 -2.15 -3.38
CA LYS A 423 14.00 -2.89 -4.65
C LYS A 423 13.10 -4.12 -4.59
N THR A 424 13.14 -4.88 -3.50
CA THR A 424 12.29 -6.06 -3.29
C THR A 424 10.81 -5.70 -3.27
N VAL A 425 10.43 -4.64 -2.53
CA VAL A 425 9.05 -4.13 -2.49
C VAL A 425 8.62 -3.61 -3.86
N ALA A 426 9.47 -2.88 -4.55
CA ALA A 426 9.19 -2.35 -5.89
C ALA A 426 8.95 -3.48 -6.91
N VAL A 427 9.76 -4.53 -6.88
CA VAL A 427 9.58 -5.72 -7.74
C VAL A 427 8.25 -6.40 -7.42
N ALA A 428 7.90 -6.55 -6.13
CA ALA A 428 6.62 -7.13 -5.72
C ALA A 428 5.42 -6.31 -6.20
N ILE A 429 5.48 -4.97 -6.10
CA ILE A 429 4.43 -4.08 -6.63
C ILE A 429 4.32 -4.23 -8.16
N ALA A 430 5.44 -4.29 -8.88
CA ALA A 430 5.42 -4.46 -10.33
C ALA A 430 4.84 -5.81 -10.77
N ASP A 431 5.12 -6.90 -10.03
CA ASP A 431 4.48 -8.21 -10.22
C ASP A 431 2.96 -8.14 -9.99
N ALA A 432 2.56 -7.45 -8.92
CA ALA A 432 1.15 -7.24 -8.60
C ALA A 432 0.40 -6.52 -9.72
N VAL A 433 1.00 -5.47 -10.28
CA VAL A 433 0.44 -4.71 -11.42
C VAL A 433 0.28 -5.59 -12.67
N ALA A 434 1.28 -6.42 -12.97
CA ALA A 434 1.20 -7.35 -14.10
C ALA A 434 0.09 -8.40 -13.89
N ASN A 435 -0.02 -8.96 -12.69
CA ASN A 435 -1.09 -9.90 -12.33
C ASN A 435 -2.47 -9.24 -12.35
N TYR A 436 -2.58 -8.00 -11.85
CA TYR A 436 -3.82 -7.23 -11.89
C TYR A 436 -4.28 -7.01 -13.35
N ARG A 437 -3.39 -6.56 -14.24
CA ARG A 437 -3.70 -6.39 -15.67
C ARG A 437 -4.23 -7.69 -16.29
N LYS A 438 -3.56 -8.82 -16.04
CA LYS A 438 -3.99 -10.13 -16.53
C LYS A 438 -5.36 -10.55 -15.98
N ALA A 439 -5.65 -10.24 -14.73
CA ALA A 439 -6.95 -10.54 -14.11
C ALA A 439 -8.12 -9.73 -14.70
N LEU A 440 -7.85 -8.57 -15.33
CA LEU A 440 -8.84 -7.75 -15.99
C LEU A 440 -9.21 -8.23 -17.39
N GLU A 441 -8.37 -9.02 -18.06
CA GLU A 441 -8.57 -9.46 -19.46
C GLU A 441 -9.97 -10.05 -19.72
N PRO A 442 -10.52 -10.95 -18.87
CA PRO A 442 -11.88 -11.47 -19.06
C PRO A 442 -12.98 -10.41 -18.96
N ALA A 443 -12.81 -9.42 -18.09
CA ALA A 443 -13.76 -8.32 -17.93
C ALA A 443 -13.75 -7.38 -19.15
N MET A 444 -12.62 -7.27 -19.83
CA MET A 444 -12.46 -6.47 -21.04
C MET A 444 -13.04 -7.15 -22.30
N VAL A 445 -12.91 -8.47 -22.40
CA VAL A 445 -13.44 -9.25 -23.51
C VAL A 445 -14.99 -9.25 -23.52
N ASN A 446 -15.61 -9.31 -22.35
CA ASN A 446 -17.07 -9.32 -22.23
C ASN A 446 -17.75 -7.97 -22.56
N ARG A 447 -16.98 -6.93 -22.89
CA ARG A 447 -17.47 -5.57 -23.22
C ARG A 447 -17.30 -5.21 -24.71
N ARG A 448 -16.61 -6.05 -25.46
CA ARG A 448 -16.52 -5.97 -26.93
C ARG A 448 -17.62 -6.82 -27.58
#